data_6aee94894bd47127abcfe275f3210b8f
#
_entry.id   6aee94894bd47127abcfe275f3210b8f
#
_cell.length_a   1.000
_cell.length_b   1.000
_cell.length_c   1.000
_cell.angle_alpha   90.00
_cell.angle_beta   90.00
_cell.angle_gamma   90.00
#
_symmetry.space_group_name_H-M   'P 1'
#
loop_
_entity.id
_entity.type
_entity.pdbx_description
1 polymer ?
#
loop_
_entity_poly.entity_id
_entity_poly.type
_entity_poly.pdbx_seq_one_letter_code
_entity_poly.pdbx_strand_id
1 'polypeptide(L)'
;MIYTGSDGKKMALHPIDQIDTIYFEKRSFIPSGNSFEEVLLSGKYPLYASYRCRLSIGAQNIGYGSSSTTAIDNISSLNTGGEMYQLKLPENYKVEPYTIYTIEINGKRERFRRIKEVIKIFPERKKEIMSFQKKNKLKNDNEGIIQVIQYISSL
;
A
#
# COMPACT_ATOMS: atom_id res chain seq x y z
N MET A 1 -2.35 -10.15 9.50
CA MET A 1 -1.96 -10.90 8.27
C MET A 1 -2.52 -12.30 8.38
N ILE A 2 -3.09 -12.82 7.28
CA ILE A 2 -3.59 -14.19 7.22
C ILE A 2 -2.65 -14.98 6.30
N TYR A 3 -2.22 -16.14 6.70
CA TYR A 3 -1.43 -17.06 5.88
C TYR A 3 -2.09 -18.45 5.85
N THR A 4 -1.80 -19.21 4.84
CA THR A 4 -2.29 -20.60 4.72
C THR A 4 -1.16 -21.54 5.13
N GLY A 5 -1.39 -22.34 6.17
CA GLY A 5 -0.43 -23.35 6.61
C GLY A 5 -0.30 -24.49 5.59
N SER A 6 0.71 -25.34 5.79
CA SER A 6 0.94 -26.52 4.94
C SER A 6 -0.22 -27.51 4.96
N ASP A 7 -1.05 -27.47 6.00
CA ASP A 7 -2.28 -28.25 6.18
C ASP A 7 -3.52 -27.63 5.52
N GLY A 8 -3.34 -26.51 4.78
CA GLY A 8 -4.40 -25.76 4.10
C GLY A 8 -5.24 -24.88 5.02
N LYS A 9 -4.98 -24.84 6.33
CA LYS A 9 -5.71 -23.99 7.26
C LYS A 9 -5.26 -22.54 7.17
N LYS A 10 -6.22 -21.62 7.20
CA LYS A 10 -5.95 -20.20 7.29
C LYS A 10 -5.66 -19.82 8.74
N MET A 11 -4.52 -19.21 8.98
CA MET A 11 -4.07 -18.77 10.30
C MET A 11 -3.81 -17.27 10.27
N ALA A 12 -4.16 -16.59 11.36
CA ALA A 12 -3.84 -15.17 11.53
C ALA A 12 -2.60 -15.04 12.42
N LEU A 13 -1.67 -14.17 12.03
CA LEU A 13 -0.56 -13.78 12.87
C LEU A 13 -1.06 -12.84 13.97
N HIS A 14 -1.01 -13.28 15.20
CA HIS A 14 -1.42 -12.53 16.38
C HIS A 14 -0.65 -13.01 17.61
N PRO A 15 -0.20 -12.15 18.50
CA PRO A 15 -0.29 -10.69 18.46
C PRO A 15 0.77 -10.07 17.52
N ILE A 16 0.39 -9.00 16.81
CA ILE A 16 1.26 -8.33 15.82
C ILE A 16 2.42 -7.59 16.49
N ASP A 17 2.23 -7.09 17.69
CA ASP A 17 3.20 -6.35 18.50
C ASP A 17 4.39 -7.20 18.99
N GLN A 18 4.27 -8.53 18.93
CA GLN A 18 5.36 -9.47 19.27
C GLN A 18 6.16 -9.91 18.04
N ILE A 19 5.85 -9.39 16.86
CA ILE A 19 6.50 -9.77 15.61
C ILE A 19 7.39 -8.60 15.16
N ASP A 20 8.70 -8.83 15.08
CA ASP A 20 9.64 -7.83 14.57
C ASP A 20 9.61 -7.75 13.03
N THR A 21 9.78 -8.89 12.39
CA THR A 21 9.88 -8.96 10.92
C THR A 21 9.34 -10.29 10.41
N ILE A 22 8.60 -10.24 9.31
CA ILE A 22 8.16 -11.42 8.58
C ILE A 22 8.97 -11.49 7.28
N TYR A 23 9.57 -12.63 7.03
CA TYR A 23 10.28 -12.91 5.78
C TYR A 23 9.41 -13.82 4.90
N PHE A 24 9.20 -13.41 3.68
CA PHE A 24 8.52 -14.21 2.68
C PHE A 24 9.28 -14.14 1.36
N GLU A 25 9.90 -15.24 0.96
CA GLU A 25 10.84 -15.32 -0.16
C GLU A 25 11.97 -14.28 -0.01
N LYS A 26 12.05 -13.32 -0.94
CA LYS A 26 13.04 -12.24 -0.94
C LYS A 26 12.50 -10.92 -0.36
N ARG A 27 11.32 -10.96 0.23
CA ARG A 27 10.63 -9.79 0.76
C ARG A 27 10.62 -9.83 2.28
N SER A 28 10.75 -8.69 2.91
CA SER A 28 10.60 -8.55 4.36
C SER A 28 9.51 -7.54 4.70
N PHE A 29 8.77 -7.84 5.76
CA PHE A 29 7.64 -7.04 6.20
C PHE A 29 7.80 -6.72 7.67
N ILE A 30 7.64 -5.45 8.04
CA ILE A 30 7.68 -4.98 9.42
C ILE A 30 6.28 -4.57 9.89
N PRO A 31 5.96 -4.70 11.18
CA PRO A 31 4.69 -4.24 11.72
C PRO A 31 4.56 -2.72 11.62
N SER A 32 3.35 -2.26 11.29
CA SER A 32 2.99 -0.85 11.22
C SER A 32 1.55 -0.66 11.67
N GLY A 33 1.34 -0.34 12.96
CA GLY A 33 0.03 -0.35 13.59
C GLY A 33 -0.62 -1.73 13.52
N ASN A 34 -1.83 -1.82 13.01
CA ASN A 34 -2.57 -3.08 12.85
C ASN A 34 -2.28 -3.80 11.51
N SER A 35 -1.20 -3.46 10.83
CA SER A 35 -0.84 -4.02 9.53
C SER A 35 0.67 -4.20 9.39
N PHE A 36 1.11 -4.64 8.22
CA PHE A 36 2.53 -4.78 7.88
C PHE A 36 2.86 -3.92 6.68
N GLU A 37 4.07 -3.38 6.65
CA GLU A 37 4.65 -2.67 5.51
C GLU A 37 5.83 -3.47 4.98
N GLU A 38 5.91 -3.63 3.66
CA GLU A 38 7.08 -4.21 3.01
C GLU A 38 8.24 -3.25 3.06
N VAL A 39 9.42 -3.73 3.41
CA VAL A 39 10.67 -2.98 3.32
C VAL A 39 11.16 -3.03 1.89
N LEU A 40 11.07 -1.91 1.16
CA LEU A 40 11.52 -1.80 -0.23
C LEU A 40 12.99 -1.38 -0.33
N LEU A 41 13.44 -0.48 0.56
CA LEU A 41 14.82 -0.02 0.64
C LEU A 41 15.24 0.15 2.08
N SER A 42 16.50 -0.18 2.36
CA SER A 42 17.21 0.17 3.58
C SER A 42 18.31 1.19 3.24
N GLY A 43 18.82 1.93 4.25
CA GLY A 43 19.92 2.88 4.09
C GLY A 43 19.54 4.30 4.44
N LYS A 44 20.08 5.31 3.70
CA LYS A 44 19.94 6.74 4.01
C LYS A 44 18.46 7.19 4.10
N TYR A 45 17.63 6.68 3.21
CA TYR A 45 16.19 6.94 3.17
C TYR A 45 15.44 5.61 3.12
N PRO A 46 15.15 4.99 4.28
CA PRO A 46 14.35 3.76 4.31
C PRO A 46 12.98 3.98 3.66
N LEU A 47 12.59 3.03 2.82
CA LEU A 47 11.34 3.09 2.05
C LEU A 47 10.51 1.84 2.31
N TYR A 48 9.24 2.06 2.62
CA TYR A 48 8.28 1.02 2.93
C TYR A 48 7.06 1.12 2.02
N ALA A 49 6.38 -0.01 1.80
CA ALA A 49 5.14 -0.07 1.03
C ALA A 49 4.01 -0.72 1.81
N SER A 50 2.88 -0.04 1.91
CA SER A 50 1.61 -0.57 2.41
C SER A 50 0.69 -0.86 1.23
N TYR A 51 0.31 -2.13 1.05
CA TYR A 51 -0.63 -2.56 0.02
C TYR A 51 -2.05 -2.48 0.54
N ARG A 52 -2.90 -1.78 -0.19
CA ARG A 52 -4.29 -1.51 0.17
C ARG A 52 -5.20 -1.81 -1.01
N CYS A 53 -6.47 -2.00 -0.73
CA CYS A 53 -7.49 -2.04 -1.78
C CYS A 53 -8.66 -1.14 -1.40
N ARG A 54 -9.28 -0.57 -2.42
CA ARG A 54 -10.56 0.12 -2.31
C ARG A 54 -11.61 -0.78 -2.92
N LEU A 55 -12.72 -0.94 -2.23
CA LEU A 55 -13.91 -1.59 -2.76
C LEU A 55 -14.85 -0.49 -3.27
N SER A 56 -15.22 -0.55 -4.54
CA SER A 56 -16.26 0.29 -5.12
C SER A 56 -17.41 -0.59 -5.60
N ILE A 57 -18.63 -0.16 -5.31
CA ILE A 57 -19.82 -0.77 -5.91
C ILE A 57 -19.95 -0.18 -7.30
N GLY A 58 -20.01 -1.03 -8.34
CA GLY A 58 -20.31 -0.58 -9.69
C GLY A 58 -21.65 0.16 -9.72
N ALA A 59 -21.78 1.12 -10.63
CA ALA A 59 -23.01 1.89 -10.79
C ALA A 59 -24.22 0.94 -10.89
N GLN A 60 -25.11 1.00 -9.89
CA GLN A 60 -26.39 0.34 -9.98
C GLN A 60 -27.30 1.21 -10.85
N ASN A 61 -27.86 0.64 -11.92
CA ASN A 61 -28.94 1.26 -12.67
C ASN A 61 -30.17 1.33 -11.74
N ILE A 62 -30.34 2.44 -11.09
CA ILE A 62 -31.59 2.80 -10.43
C ILE A 62 -32.49 3.36 -11.54
N GLY A 63 -33.42 2.56 -12.04
CA GLY A 63 -34.33 2.92 -13.15
C GLY A 63 -34.51 4.42 -13.38
N TYR A 64 -34.85 4.85 -14.58
CA TYR A 64 -34.87 6.24 -15.07
C TYR A 64 -33.51 6.86 -15.52
N GLY A 65 -32.54 6.05 -15.93
CA GLY A 65 -31.34 6.59 -16.59
C GLY A 65 -30.34 7.28 -15.67
N SER A 66 -30.50 7.18 -14.35
CA SER A 66 -29.56 7.72 -13.37
C SER A 66 -28.68 6.60 -12.81
N SER A 67 -27.37 6.82 -12.82
CA SER A 67 -26.40 5.94 -12.17
C SER A 67 -25.87 6.58 -10.88
N SER A 68 -25.93 5.88 -9.77
CA SER A 68 -25.33 6.31 -8.49
C SER A 68 -24.11 5.47 -8.19
N THR A 69 -22.97 6.13 -8.01
CA THR A 69 -21.74 5.52 -7.51
C THR A 69 -21.55 5.90 -6.06
N THR A 70 -21.88 5.00 -5.14
CA THR A 70 -21.54 5.18 -3.74
C THR A 70 -20.20 4.49 -3.47
N ALA A 71 -19.15 5.27 -3.31
CA ALA A 71 -17.89 4.75 -2.83
C ALA A 71 -18.01 4.47 -1.32
N ILE A 72 -17.94 3.22 -0.93
CA ILE A 72 -17.83 2.84 0.49
C ILE A 72 -16.35 2.79 0.82
N ASP A 73 -15.82 3.85 1.42
CA ASP A 73 -14.51 3.83 2.03
C ASP A 73 -14.58 3.03 3.32
N ASN A 74 -13.79 1.96 3.41
CA ASN A 74 -13.53 1.13 4.59
C ASN A 74 -14.65 0.21 5.09
N ILE A 75 -14.84 -0.92 4.41
CA ILE A 75 -15.26 -2.12 5.15
C ILE A 75 -14.00 -2.98 5.36
N SER A 76 -13.23 -2.65 6.37
CA SER A 76 -12.06 -3.41 6.79
C SER A 76 -12.36 -4.33 7.97
N SER A 77 -13.37 -5.14 7.96
CA SER A 77 -13.83 -6.05 9.00
C SER A 77 -15.04 -5.57 9.78
N LEU A 78 -16.18 -6.18 9.55
CA LEU A 78 -17.28 -6.23 10.51
C LEU A 78 -16.89 -7.28 11.57
N ASN A 79 -16.40 -6.81 12.70
CA ASN A 79 -16.19 -7.63 13.88
C ASN A 79 -17.49 -7.59 14.71
N THR A 80 -18.39 -8.50 14.41
CA THR A 80 -19.58 -8.73 15.24
C THR A 80 -19.43 -10.08 15.92
N GLY A 81 -18.98 -10.07 17.19
CA GLY A 81 -19.19 -11.19 18.10
C GLY A 81 -18.45 -12.48 17.81
N GLY A 82 -17.22 -12.45 17.28
CA GLY A 82 -16.35 -13.62 17.22
C GLY A 82 -16.56 -14.57 16.04
N GLU A 83 -17.48 -14.33 15.14
CA GLU A 83 -17.64 -15.10 13.91
C GLU A 83 -17.14 -14.32 12.69
N MET A 84 -16.21 -14.95 11.98
CA MET A 84 -15.70 -14.44 10.69
C MET A 84 -16.74 -14.71 9.60
N TYR A 85 -17.63 -13.75 9.37
CA TYR A 85 -18.53 -13.83 8.23
C TYR A 85 -17.71 -13.76 6.94
N GLN A 86 -17.80 -14.82 6.14
CA GLN A 86 -17.38 -14.76 4.75
C GLN A 86 -18.33 -13.81 4.03
N LEU A 87 -17.96 -12.53 3.93
CA LEU A 87 -18.65 -11.58 3.10
C LEU A 87 -18.55 -12.07 1.65
N LYS A 88 -19.60 -12.72 1.15
CA LYS A 88 -19.80 -12.88 -0.28
C LYS A 88 -19.97 -11.48 -0.84
N LEU A 89 -18.90 -10.92 -1.42
CA LEU A 89 -19.00 -9.64 -2.11
C LEU A 89 -20.06 -9.78 -3.22
N PRO A 90 -21.03 -8.86 -3.33
CA PRO A 90 -21.96 -8.85 -4.44
C PRO A 90 -21.21 -8.86 -5.77
N GLU A 91 -21.79 -9.43 -6.82
CA GLU A 91 -21.15 -9.59 -8.14
C GLU A 91 -20.67 -8.27 -8.78
N ASN A 92 -21.16 -7.14 -8.32
CA ASN A 92 -20.86 -5.81 -8.84
C ASN A 92 -19.73 -5.06 -8.11
N TYR A 93 -19.01 -5.72 -7.21
CA TYR A 93 -17.88 -5.08 -6.53
C TYR A 93 -16.63 -5.07 -7.40
N LYS A 94 -16.04 -3.87 -7.54
CA LYS A 94 -14.74 -3.69 -8.15
C LYS A 94 -13.71 -3.47 -7.05
N VAL A 95 -12.66 -4.28 -7.07
CA VAL A 95 -11.51 -4.15 -6.16
C VAL A 95 -10.43 -3.37 -6.90
N GLU A 96 -10.05 -2.21 -6.36
CA GLU A 96 -8.99 -1.36 -6.90
C GLU A 96 -7.80 -1.37 -5.95
N PRO A 97 -6.72 -2.12 -6.28
CA PRO A 97 -5.52 -2.12 -5.47
C PRO A 97 -4.76 -0.79 -5.60
N TYR A 98 -4.16 -0.33 -4.51
CA TYR A 98 -3.27 0.80 -4.50
C TYR A 98 -2.17 0.63 -3.46
N THR A 99 -1.05 1.32 -3.66
CA THR A 99 0.09 1.30 -2.73
C THR A 99 0.26 2.68 -2.09
N ILE A 100 0.50 2.68 -0.78
CA ILE A 100 0.96 3.85 -0.04
C ILE A 100 2.42 3.58 0.31
N TYR A 101 3.30 4.50 -0.06
CA TYR A 101 4.71 4.46 0.30
C TYR A 101 4.95 5.31 1.54
N THR A 102 5.86 4.87 2.38
CA THR A 102 6.36 5.61 3.54
C THR A 102 7.87 5.73 3.41
N ILE A 103 8.39 6.94 3.43
CA ILE A 103 9.82 7.21 3.47
C ILE A 103 10.20 7.74 4.85
N GLU A 104 11.36 7.33 5.36
CA GLU A 104 11.88 7.84 6.63
C GLU A 104 13.05 8.79 6.37
N ILE A 105 12.95 10.01 6.93
CA ILE A 105 13.93 11.08 6.79
C ILE A 105 14.19 11.66 8.18
N ASN A 106 15.40 11.53 8.68
CA ASN A 106 15.79 12.02 10.02
C ASN A 106 14.83 11.53 11.13
N GLY A 107 14.41 10.27 11.07
CA GLY A 107 13.47 9.66 12.02
C GLY A 107 12.01 10.07 11.84
N LYS A 108 11.70 10.92 10.85
CA LYS A 108 10.33 11.32 10.51
C LYS A 108 9.82 10.53 9.33
N ARG A 109 8.60 10.00 9.45
CA ARG A 109 7.96 9.19 8.41
C ARG A 109 6.96 10.03 7.61
N GLU A 110 7.21 10.15 6.29
CA GLU A 110 6.36 10.87 5.34
C GLU A 110 5.70 9.89 4.38
N ARG A 111 4.39 10.05 4.16
CA ARG A 111 3.59 9.17 3.29
C ARG A 111 3.33 9.82 1.95
N PHE A 112 3.39 9.00 0.90
CA PHE A 112 3.09 9.44 -0.48
C PHE A 112 2.60 8.26 -1.32
N ARG A 113 2.09 8.56 -2.54
CA ARG A 113 1.60 7.55 -3.49
C ARG A 113 2.27 7.61 -4.85
N ARG A 114 2.79 8.75 -5.23
CA ARG A 114 3.30 9.03 -6.59
C ARG A 114 4.62 9.78 -6.53
N ILE A 115 5.43 9.63 -7.57
CA ILE A 115 6.71 10.35 -7.72
C ILE A 115 6.52 11.87 -7.58
N LYS A 116 5.41 12.44 -8.08
CA LYS A 116 5.11 13.86 -7.93
C LYS A 116 5.01 14.32 -6.46
N GLU A 117 4.66 13.42 -5.55
CA GLU A 117 4.56 13.74 -4.12
C GLU A 117 5.93 13.68 -3.45
N VAL A 118 6.86 12.86 -3.96
CA VAL A 118 8.27 12.85 -3.52
C VAL A 118 8.92 14.22 -3.74
N ILE A 119 8.52 14.95 -4.81
CA ILE A 119 9.00 16.31 -5.07
C ILE A 119 8.60 17.28 -3.94
N LYS A 120 7.47 17.04 -3.26
CA LYS A 120 7.05 17.88 -2.11
C LYS A 120 7.88 17.58 -0.86
N ILE A 121 8.37 16.36 -0.75
CA ILE A 121 9.24 15.91 0.36
C ILE A 121 10.67 16.45 0.16
N PHE A 122 11.14 16.50 -1.10
CA PHE A 122 12.46 17.00 -1.49
C PHE A 122 12.35 18.18 -2.47
N PRO A 123 11.84 19.34 -2.03
CA PRO A 123 11.57 20.46 -2.93
C PRO A 123 12.83 21.01 -3.60
N GLU A 124 13.97 20.93 -2.91
CA GLU A 124 15.28 21.34 -3.41
C GLU A 124 15.78 20.47 -4.58
N ARG A 125 15.30 19.22 -4.67
CA ARG A 125 15.66 18.25 -5.72
C ARG A 125 14.62 18.12 -6.84
N LYS A 126 13.68 19.07 -6.91
CA LYS A 126 12.55 19.02 -7.87
C LYS A 126 13.01 18.84 -9.31
N LYS A 127 13.99 19.61 -9.75
CA LYS A 127 14.47 19.59 -11.15
C LYS A 127 15.13 18.24 -11.48
N GLU A 128 15.97 17.76 -10.58
CA GLU A 128 16.68 16.49 -10.70
C GLU A 128 15.70 15.31 -10.78
N ILE A 129 14.72 15.25 -9.85
CA ILE A 129 13.71 14.19 -9.82
C ILE A 129 12.88 14.18 -11.11
N MET A 130 12.41 15.35 -11.56
CA MET A 130 11.62 15.44 -12.80
C MET A 130 12.42 15.03 -14.04
N SER A 131 13.67 15.47 -14.13
CA SER A 131 14.57 15.10 -15.22
C SER A 131 14.87 13.59 -15.23
N PHE A 132 15.17 13.03 -14.06
CA PHE A 132 15.44 11.61 -13.90
C PHE A 132 14.23 10.76 -14.26
N GLN A 133 13.03 11.12 -13.74
CA GLN A 133 11.78 10.45 -14.06
C GLN A 133 11.50 10.45 -15.57
N LYS A 134 11.65 11.59 -16.23
CA LYS A 134 11.39 11.72 -17.68
C LYS A 134 12.40 10.94 -18.50
N LYS A 135 13.69 11.06 -18.20
CA LYS A 135 14.78 10.35 -18.91
C LYS A 135 14.61 8.85 -18.86
N ASN A 136 14.25 8.30 -17.69
CA ASN A 136 14.11 6.86 -17.48
C ASN A 136 12.68 6.35 -17.66
N LYS A 137 11.71 7.20 -18.03
CA LYS A 137 10.29 6.86 -18.25
C LYS A 137 9.67 6.13 -17.05
N LEU A 138 10.04 6.54 -15.82
CA LEU A 138 9.63 5.87 -14.60
C LEU A 138 8.13 5.96 -14.35
N LYS A 139 7.52 4.84 -13.95
CA LYS A 139 6.12 4.73 -13.57
C LYS A 139 5.93 4.94 -12.07
N ASN A 140 4.66 5.08 -11.64
CA ASN A 140 4.31 5.15 -10.22
C ASN A 140 4.04 3.74 -9.65
N ASP A 141 5.00 2.84 -9.80
CA ASP A 141 5.03 1.50 -9.24
C ASP A 141 6.22 1.35 -8.27
N ASN A 142 6.34 0.20 -7.63
CA ASN A 142 7.42 -0.03 -6.67
C ASN A 142 8.80 0.23 -7.28
N GLU A 143 9.04 -0.27 -8.49
CA GLU A 143 10.32 -0.15 -9.16
C GLU A 143 10.67 1.31 -9.47
N GLY A 144 9.74 2.07 -10.04
CA GLY A 144 9.95 3.48 -10.34
C GLY A 144 10.16 4.33 -9.09
N ILE A 145 9.44 4.05 -8.01
CA ILE A 145 9.63 4.73 -6.72
C ILE A 145 10.99 4.39 -6.12
N ILE A 146 11.37 3.10 -6.10
CA ILE A 146 12.69 2.66 -5.62
C ILE A 146 13.81 3.38 -6.35
N GLN A 147 13.78 3.41 -7.69
CA GLN A 147 14.79 4.08 -8.50
C GLN A 147 14.90 5.58 -8.20
N VAL A 148 13.78 6.27 -7.99
CA VAL A 148 13.78 7.69 -7.62
C VAL A 148 14.43 7.90 -6.26
N ILE A 149 14.10 7.09 -5.25
CA ILE A 149 14.66 7.26 -3.90
C ILE A 149 16.15 6.89 -3.89
N GLN A 150 16.56 5.85 -4.61
CA GLN A 150 17.99 5.51 -4.78
C GLN A 150 18.76 6.65 -5.44
N TYR A 151 18.21 7.25 -6.50
CA TYR A 151 18.81 8.40 -7.16
C TYR A 151 18.96 9.59 -6.20
N ILE A 152 17.93 9.93 -5.43
CA ILE A 152 18.00 11.00 -4.42
C ILE A 152 19.05 10.68 -3.35
N SER A 153 19.19 9.42 -2.97
CA SER A 153 20.16 8.98 -1.96
C SER A 153 21.61 9.10 -2.44
N SER A 154 21.83 9.10 -3.76
CA SER A 154 23.17 9.23 -4.38
C SER A 154 23.61 10.69 -4.63
N LEU A 155 22.67 11.65 -4.47
CA LEU A 155 22.95 13.09 -4.58
C LEU A 155 23.41 13.67 -3.22
#